data_e3e9bb3815cba63cda553745c2972a15
#
_entry.id   e3e9bb3815cba63cda553745c2972a15
#
_cell.length_a   1.000
_cell.length_b   1.000
_cell.length_c   1.000
_cell.angle_alpha   90.00
_cell.angle_beta   90.00
_cell.angle_gamma   90.00
#
_symmetry.space_group_name_H-M   'P 1'
#
loop_
_entity.id
_entity.type
_entity.pdbx_description
1 polymer ?
#
loop_
_entity_poly.entity_id
_entity_poly.type
_entity_poly.pdbx_seq_one_letter_code
_entity_poly.pdbx_strand_id
1 'polypeptide(L)'
;AARQRFYNLCRDAGASDLIVLTGDSHAFWANELYDGTNQPMGVELGTTGITSPGDFENYGPEGAAAFDRLVSEHNSEVVWTDCTHRGFIKLILTPESARAEYIVVNNVHSEQYRSSVLRKMDIVKRGNSLAFDL
;
A
#
# COMPACT_ATOMS: atom_id res chain seq x y z
N ALA A 1 0.27 20.10 5.96
CA ALA A 1 1.35 21.03 5.63
C ALA A 1 2.39 20.43 4.67
N ALA A 2 3.25 19.46 5.06
CA ALA A 2 4.30 18.93 4.17
C ALA A 2 3.75 18.16 2.97
N ARG A 3 2.80 17.25 3.17
CA ARG A 3 2.12 16.47 2.13
C ARG A 3 1.52 17.37 1.05
N GLN A 4 0.77 18.41 1.44
CA GLN A 4 0.16 19.34 0.49
C GLN A 4 1.20 20.13 -0.31
N ARG A 5 2.30 20.53 0.33
CA ARG A 5 3.41 21.19 -0.37
C ARG A 5 4.05 20.29 -1.41
N PHE A 6 4.27 19.02 -1.09
CA PHE A 6 4.77 18.01 -2.02
C PHE A 6 3.82 17.84 -3.21
N TYR A 7 2.51 17.68 -2.98
CA TYR A 7 1.52 17.56 -4.04
C TYR A 7 1.46 18.79 -4.95
N ASN A 8 1.57 19.99 -4.39
CA ASN A 8 1.64 21.22 -5.18
C ASN A 8 2.87 21.22 -6.10
N LEU A 9 4.04 20.84 -5.58
CA LEU A 9 5.26 20.74 -6.39
C LEU A 9 5.15 19.70 -7.51
N CYS A 10 4.55 18.54 -7.25
CA CYS A 10 4.29 17.54 -8.28
C CYS A 10 3.38 18.11 -9.38
N ARG A 11 2.33 18.80 -9.00
CA ARG A 11 1.37 19.40 -9.94
C ARG A 11 2.01 20.49 -10.78
N ASP A 12 2.78 21.39 -10.15
CA ASP A 12 3.51 22.46 -10.82
C ASP A 12 4.54 21.92 -11.82
N ALA A 13 5.12 20.75 -11.53
CA ALA A 13 6.03 20.03 -12.40
C ALA A 13 5.32 19.18 -13.49
N GLY A 14 3.98 19.12 -13.50
CA GLY A 14 3.21 18.28 -14.42
C GLY A 14 3.30 16.77 -14.11
N ALA A 15 3.76 16.39 -12.91
CA ALA A 15 3.84 14.99 -12.48
C ALA A 15 2.46 14.53 -11.98
N SER A 16 1.76 13.72 -12.79
CA SER A 16 0.41 13.23 -12.52
C SER A 16 0.34 11.73 -12.23
N ASP A 17 1.41 10.99 -12.54
CA ASP A 17 1.44 9.52 -12.42
C ASP A 17 2.29 9.12 -11.20
N LEU A 18 1.86 9.54 -10.01
CA LEU A 18 2.61 9.36 -8.77
C LEU A 18 2.38 7.97 -8.19
N ILE A 19 3.47 7.22 -7.99
CA ILE A 19 3.50 6.00 -7.17
C ILE A 19 4.45 6.26 -6.01
N VAL A 20 3.92 6.28 -4.80
CA VAL A 20 4.69 6.46 -3.56
C VAL A 20 4.97 5.10 -2.96
N LEU A 21 6.23 4.83 -2.61
CA LEU A 21 6.65 3.61 -1.93
C LEU A 21 7.01 3.95 -0.49
N THR A 22 6.37 3.30 0.46
CA THR A 22 6.55 3.54 1.89
C THR A 22 6.77 2.24 2.67
N GLY A 23 7.10 2.36 3.94
CA GLY A 23 7.32 1.26 4.87
C GLY A 23 7.04 1.70 6.31
N ASP A 24 7.82 1.17 7.26
CA ASP A 24 7.83 1.51 8.69
C ASP A 24 6.65 0.95 9.51
N SER A 25 5.43 0.98 9.00
CA SER A 25 4.21 0.65 9.73
C SER A 25 3.98 -0.84 10.02
N HIS A 26 4.92 -1.72 9.63
CA HIS A 26 4.83 -3.18 9.80
C HIS A 26 3.53 -3.82 9.29
N ALA A 27 2.85 -3.16 8.37
CA ALA A 27 1.64 -3.62 7.68
C ALA A 27 1.75 -3.36 6.17
N PHE A 28 1.00 -4.10 5.38
CA PHE A 28 0.82 -3.76 3.97
C PHE A 28 -0.25 -2.71 3.78
N TRP A 29 -0.05 -1.81 2.84
CA TRP A 29 -0.99 -0.75 2.47
C TRP A 29 -1.12 -0.61 0.97
N ALA A 30 -2.33 -0.39 0.51
CA ALA A 30 -2.67 0.09 -0.82
C ALA A 30 -3.59 1.29 -0.64
N ASN A 31 -3.07 2.49 -0.92
CA ASN A 31 -3.80 3.73 -0.71
C ASN A 31 -3.95 4.49 -2.02
N GLU A 32 -5.12 5.09 -2.25
CA GLU A 32 -5.31 6.13 -3.25
C GLU A 32 -5.13 7.49 -2.57
N LEU A 33 -4.25 8.32 -3.14
CA LEU A 33 -3.83 9.57 -2.53
C LEU A 33 -4.67 10.73 -3.06
N TYR A 34 -5.17 11.58 -2.15
CA TYR A 34 -5.92 12.77 -2.49
C TYR A 34 -5.31 14.00 -1.83
N ASP A 35 -5.41 15.15 -2.51
CA ASP A 35 -5.00 16.42 -1.93
C ASP A 35 -6.07 17.04 -1.01
N GLY A 36 -5.77 18.20 -0.43
CA GLY A 36 -6.68 18.90 0.49
C GLY A 36 -7.97 19.41 -0.17
N THR A 37 -8.11 19.31 -1.50
CA THR A 37 -9.31 19.62 -2.28
C THR A 37 -9.98 18.37 -2.85
N ASN A 38 -9.59 17.20 -2.36
CA ASN A 38 -10.07 15.88 -2.79
C ASN A 38 -9.79 15.58 -4.27
N GLN A 39 -8.69 16.12 -4.81
CA GLN A 39 -8.22 15.76 -6.15
C GLN A 39 -7.26 14.58 -6.09
N PRO A 40 -7.41 13.57 -6.97
CA PRO A 40 -6.53 12.41 -6.97
C PRO A 40 -5.09 12.82 -7.33
N MET A 41 -4.13 12.26 -6.62
CA MET A 41 -2.70 12.54 -6.78
C MET A 41 -1.88 11.31 -7.20
N GLY A 42 -2.41 10.11 -7.03
CA GLY A 42 -1.73 8.86 -7.34
C GLY A 42 -2.02 7.77 -6.33
N VAL A 43 -1.13 6.80 -6.24
CA VAL A 43 -1.25 5.66 -5.32
C VAL A 43 -0.05 5.55 -4.39
N GLU A 44 -0.26 4.95 -3.23
CA GLU A 44 0.78 4.58 -2.29
C GLU A 44 0.78 3.08 -2.06
N LEU A 45 1.97 2.49 -2.07
CA LEU A 45 2.23 1.09 -1.77
C LEU A 45 3.11 1.04 -0.52
N GLY A 46 2.49 0.72 0.62
CA GLY A 46 3.19 0.54 1.89
C GLY A 46 3.57 -0.91 2.10
N THR A 47 4.86 -1.16 2.35
CA THR A 47 5.36 -2.51 2.61
C THR A 47 5.47 -2.79 4.10
N THR A 48 5.20 -4.04 4.48
CA THR A 48 5.47 -4.55 5.83
C THR A 48 6.95 -4.91 6.00
N GLY A 49 7.36 -5.29 7.22
CA GLY A 49 8.68 -5.85 7.49
C GLY A 49 8.80 -7.30 6.98
N ILE A 50 10.00 -7.69 6.52
CA ILE A 50 10.29 -9.07 6.09
C ILE A 50 10.48 -10.00 7.30
N THR A 51 11.16 -9.52 8.35
CA THR A 51 11.57 -10.34 9.51
C THR A 51 11.10 -9.77 10.83
N SER A 52 10.64 -8.54 10.85
CA SER A 52 10.16 -7.89 12.07
C SER A 52 8.78 -8.39 12.46
N PRO A 53 8.50 -8.56 13.76
CA PRO A 53 7.14 -8.78 14.25
C PRO A 53 6.20 -7.66 13.78
N GLY A 54 4.91 -7.96 13.69
CA GLY A 54 3.90 -6.96 13.40
C GLY A 54 3.40 -6.26 14.65
N ASP A 55 3.05 -5.00 14.51
CA ASP A 55 2.51 -4.20 15.64
C ASP A 55 1.21 -4.78 16.20
N PHE A 56 0.51 -5.59 15.40
CA PHE A 56 -0.79 -6.19 15.76
C PHE A 56 -0.71 -7.66 16.16
N GLU A 57 0.48 -8.27 16.27
CA GLU A 57 0.62 -9.68 16.68
C GLU A 57 -0.01 -9.97 18.04
N ASN A 58 0.07 -9.04 18.97
CA ASN A 58 -0.51 -9.18 20.31
C ASN A 58 -2.03 -9.22 20.34
N TYR A 59 -2.71 -8.77 19.29
CA TYR A 59 -4.16 -8.80 19.17
C TYR A 59 -4.68 -10.06 18.47
N GLY A 60 -3.78 -10.91 17.98
CA GLY A 60 -4.10 -12.10 17.22
C GLY A 60 -4.70 -11.82 15.83
N PRO A 61 -4.96 -12.89 15.02
CA PRO A 61 -5.45 -12.71 13.65
C PRO A 61 -6.82 -12.02 13.56
N GLU A 62 -7.71 -12.29 14.52
CA GLU A 62 -9.04 -11.67 14.55
C GLU A 62 -8.96 -10.16 14.85
N GLY A 63 -8.09 -9.77 15.79
CA GLY A 63 -7.87 -8.36 16.13
C GLY A 63 -7.22 -7.60 14.98
N ALA A 64 -6.23 -8.18 14.30
CA ALA A 64 -5.61 -7.61 13.11
C ALA A 64 -6.64 -7.41 11.98
N ALA A 65 -7.45 -8.45 11.68
CA ALA A 65 -8.49 -8.36 10.66
C ALA A 65 -9.60 -7.34 11.00
N ALA A 66 -9.91 -7.16 12.29
CA ALA A 66 -10.85 -6.13 12.74
C ALA A 66 -10.28 -4.72 12.52
N PHE A 67 -8.99 -4.52 12.79
CA PHE A 67 -8.30 -3.27 12.53
C PHE A 67 -8.27 -2.96 11.01
N ASP A 68 -7.90 -3.93 10.17
CA ASP A 68 -7.87 -3.79 8.72
C ASP A 68 -9.22 -3.32 8.17
N ARG A 69 -10.32 -3.91 8.62
CA ARG A 69 -11.69 -3.47 8.25
C ARG A 69 -11.98 -2.06 8.73
N LEU A 70 -11.73 -1.78 10.00
CA LEU A 70 -12.01 -0.48 10.60
C LEU A 70 -11.30 0.66 9.85
N VAL A 71 -10.02 0.47 9.54
CA VAL A 71 -9.24 1.48 8.84
C VAL A 71 -9.74 1.69 7.42
N SER A 72 -10.03 0.60 6.68
CA SER A 72 -10.54 0.69 5.30
C SER A 72 -11.94 1.31 5.23
N GLU A 73 -12.79 1.06 6.22
CA GLU A 73 -14.15 1.63 6.27
C GLU A 73 -14.18 3.12 6.64
N HIS A 74 -13.22 3.57 7.46
CA HIS A 74 -13.23 4.94 8.01
C HIS A 74 -12.20 5.87 7.35
N ASN A 75 -11.39 5.36 6.42
CA ASN A 75 -10.41 6.15 5.69
C ASN A 75 -10.55 5.91 4.18
N SER A 76 -11.10 6.88 3.49
CA SER A 76 -11.37 6.78 2.05
C SER A 76 -10.12 6.67 1.17
N GLU A 77 -8.95 6.97 1.69
CA GLU A 77 -7.68 6.75 0.99
C GLU A 77 -7.24 5.29 1.05
N VAL A 78 -7.66 4.51 2.06
CA VAL A 78 -7.23 3.12 2.26
C VAL A 78 -8.11 2.18 1.43
N VAL A 79 -7.57 1.73 0.33
CA VAL A 79 -8.20 0.72 -0.55
C VAL A 79 -8.09 -0.67 0.05
N TRP A 80 -6.93 -0.96 0.65
CA TRP A 80 -6.67 -2.24 1.30
C TRP A 80 -5.48 -2.11 2.25
N THR A 81 -5.54 -2.86 3.35
CA THR A 81 -4.43 -3.04 4.30
C THR A 81 -4.41 -4.47 4.82
N ASP A 82 -3.25 -4.92 5.27
CA ASP A 82 -3.05 -6.22 5.93
C ASP A 82 -1.99 -6.09 7.01
N CYS A 83 -2.44 -6.18 8.25
CA CYS A 83 -1.60 -6.12 9.44
C CYS A 83 -1.12 -7.50 9.94
N THR A 84 -1.57 -8.58 9.28
CA THR A 84 -1.32 -9.95 9.73
C THR A 84 -0.03 -10.51 9.15
N HIS A 85 0.20 -10.30 7.84
CA HIS A 85 1.29 -10.97 7.14
C HIS A 85 2.59 -10.16 7.13
N ARG A 86 3.70 -10.87 6.94
CA ARG A 86 5.05 -10.31 6.74
C ARG A 86 5.52 -10.63 5.34
N GLY A 87 6.34 -9.76 4.76
CA GLY A 87 6.82 -9.97 3.41
C GLY A 87 7.28 -8.70 2.73
N PHE A 88 7.03 -8.58 1.43
CA PHE A 88 7.45 -7.44 0.62
C PHE A 88 6.52 -7.21 -0.58
N ILE A 89 6.63 -6.05 -1.19
CA ILE A 89 5.92 -5.73 -2.42
C ILE A 89 6.89 -5.86 -3.59
N LYS A 90 6.47 -6.61 -4.62
CA LYS A 90 7.12 -6.61 -5.93
C LYS A 90 6.31 -5.71 -6.86
N LEU A 91 6.89 -4.57 -7.22
CA LEU A 91 6.31 -3.65 -8.18
C LEU A 91 6.86 -3.94 -9.58
N ILE A 92 5.97 -4.17 -10.54
CA ILE A 92 6.28 -4.41 -11.94
C ILE A 92 5.80 -3.20 -12.73
N LEU A 93 6.73 -2.53 -13.40
CA LEU A 93 6.45 -1.33 -14.21
C LEU A 93 6.82 -1.60 -15.66
N THR A 94 5.93 -1.21 -16.57
CA THR A 94 6.18 -1.06 -18.00
C THR A 94 5.76 0.33 -18.44
N PRO A 95 6.07 0.76 -19.69
CA PRO A 95 5.56 2.03 -20.19
C PRO A 95 4.02 2.14 -20.19
N GLU A 96 3.32 1.00 -20.28
CA GLU A 96 1.86 0.93 -20.43
C GLU A 96 1.12 0.46 -19.17
N SER A 97 1.84 -0.11 -18.18
CA SER A 97 1.18 -0.74 -17.03
C SER A 97 2.02 -0.71 -15.76
N ALA A 98 1.32 -0.76 -14.63
CA ALA A 98 1.92 -0.98 -13.32
C ALA A 98 1.13 -2.05 -12.56
N ARG A 99 1.83 -2.96 -11.86
CA ARG A 99 1.23 -4.00 -11.03
C ARG A 99 2.01 -4.17 -9.75
N ALA A 100 1.32 -4.18 -8.63
CA ALA A 100 1.84 -4.53 -7.32
C ALA A 100 1.48 -5.98 -6.97
N GLU A 101 2.48 -6.80 -6.63
CA GLU A 101 2.30 -8.14 -6.05
C GLU A 101 2.74 -8.09 -4.58
N TYR A 102 1.79 -8.31 -3.67
CA TYR A 102 2.04 -8.41 -2.24
C TYR A 102 2.45 -9.84 -1.93
N ILE A 103 3.72 -10.04 -1.66
CA ILE A 103 4.33 -11.35 -1.42
C ILE A 103 4.52 -11.53 0.07
N VAL A 104 4.01 -12.63 0.60
CA VAL A 104 4.06 -12.94 2.03
C VAL A 104 4.92 -14.16 2.31
N VAL A 105 5.48 -14.20 3.51
CA VAL A 105 6.16 -15.37 4.09
C VAL A 105 5.27 -16.00 5.16
N ASN A 106 5.26 -17.32 5.23
CA ASN A 106 4.41 -18.05 6.16
C ASN A 106 4.97 -18.09 7.59
N ASN A 107 6.22 -17.73 7.78
CA ASN A 107 6.88 -17.76 9.09
C ASN A 107 8.11 -16.83 9.08
N VAL A 108 8.21 -15.98 10.09
CA VAL A 108 9.37 -15.09 10.32
C VAL A 108 10.27 -15.55 11.47
N HIS A 109 9.89 -16.60 12.19
CA HIS A 109 10.60 -17.14 13.34
C HIS A 109 11.48 -18.36 12.98
N SER A 110 11.60 -18.71 11.68
CA SER A 110 12.37 -19.84 11.19
C SER A 110 13.10 -19.47 9.89
N GLU A 111 14.30 -19.98 9.73
CA GLU A 111 15.04 -19.89 8.46
C GLU A 111 14.39 -20.70 7.34
N GLN A 112 13.51 -21.65 7.70
CA GLN A 112 12.73 -22.43 6.75
C GLN A 112 11.37 -21.78 6.57
N TYR A 113 11.20 -21.08 5.46
CA TYR A 113 9.96 -20.41 5.11
C TYR A 113 9.55 -20.69 3.66
N ARG A 114 8.32 -20.38 3.34
CA ARG A 114 7.80 -20.35 1.98
C ARG A 114 7.19 -18.99 1.72
N SER A 115 7.35 -18.50 0.51
CA SER A 115 6.69 -17.27 0.06
C SER A 115 5.55 -17.61 -0.89
N SER A 116 4.52 -16.77 -0.86
CA SER A 116 3.39 -16.83 -1.79
C SER A 116 2.86 -15.44 -2.08
N VAL A 117 2.16 -15.28 -3.21
CA VAL A 117 1.47 -14.03 -3.53
C VAL A 117 0.14 -14.01 -2.78
N LEU A 118 0.00 -13.07 -1.85
CA LEU A 118 -1.23 -12.83 -1.11
C LEU A 118 -2.26 -12.08 -1.98
N ARG A 119 -1.81 -11.02 -2.64
CA ARG A 119 -2.67 -10.15 -3.44
C ARG A 119 -1.91 -9.59 -4.65
N LYS A 120 -2.64 -9.37 -5.74
CA LYS A 120 -2.17 -8.63 -6.92
C LYS A 120 -3.11 -7.45 -7.13
N MET A 121 -2.56 -6.30 -7.44
CA MET A 121 -3.32 -5.10 -7.73
C MET A 121 -2.73 -4.43 -8.98
N ASP A 122 -3.55 -4.29 -10.00
CA ASP A 122 -3.19 -3.51 -11.17
C ASP A 122 -3.42 -2.02 -10.88
N ILE A 123 -2.50 -1.20 -11.37
CA ILE A 123 -2.54 0.25 -11.24
C ILE A 123 -2.75 0.81 -12.64
N VAL A 124 -3.85 1.52 -12.80
CA VAL A 124 -4.32 2.04 -14.08
C VAL A 124 -4.41 3.55 -14.06
N LYS A 125 -4.34 4.16 -15.23
CA LYS A 125 -4.59 5.60 -15.36
C LYS A 125 -6.10 5.86 -15.35
N ARG A 126 -6.54 6.69 -14.41
CA ARG A 126 -7.93 7.13 -14.26
C ARG A 126 -7.98 8.65 -14.31
N GLY A 127 -8.39 9.20 -15.47
CA GLY A 127 -8.30 10.65 -15.73
C GLY A 127 -6.84 11.12 -15.77
N ASN A 128 -6.48 12.06 -14.91
CA ASN A 128 -5.13 12.62 -14.81
C ASN A 128 -4.31 12.04 -13.65
N SER A 129 -4.68 10.89 -13.10
CA SER A 129 -3.97 10.28 -11.98
C SER A 129 -3.96 8.76 -12.11
N LEU A 130 -3.16 8.11 -11.26
CA LEU A 130 -3.17 6.66 -11.09
C LEU A 130 -4.17 6.26 -9.99
N ALA A 131 -4.80 5.10 -10.19
CA ALA A 131 -5.72 4.47 -9.25
C ALA A 131 -5.57 2.94 -9.33
N PHE A 132 -6.08 2.21 -8.33
CA PHE A 132 -6.16 0.76 -8.43
C PHE A 132 -7.33 0.33 -9.31
N ASP A 133 -7.13 -0.75 -10.06
CA ASP A 133 -8.20 -1.46 -10.78
C ASP A 133 -8.79 -2.50 -9.83
N LEU A 134 -10.04 -2.25 -9.36
CA LEU A 134 -10.72 -3.00 -8.30
C LEU A 134 -11.81 -3.90 -8.86
#